data_b05e638df3e312f94c9eee59ee57a71a
#
_entry.id   b05e638df3e312f94c9eee59ee57a71a
#
_cell.length_a   1.000
_cell.length_b   1.000
_cell.length_c   1.000
_cell.angle_alpha   90.00
_cell.angle_beta   90.00
_cell.angle_gamma   90.00
#
_symmetry.space_group_name_H-M   'P 1'
#
loop_
_entity.id
_entity.type
_entity.pdbx_description
1 polymer ?
#
loop_
_entity_poly.entity_id
_entity_poly.type
_entity_poly.pdbx_seq_one_letter_code
_entity_poly.pdbx_strand_id
1 'polypeptide(L)'
;MNRDDVLEIIREARDSGKTPDLRWANLRRVDLSWADLHGVDLRGADLSGADLRVADLHGGDLHGVDLRGADLSGADLRVADLYEANLCGGLWDGLCIDGIHPYRCLLAPTPDGWEVTVGCWSGTVTELRSLIASDDGWPEATGEQISERRPLLSAFCDLCDVHMAAHPGVIDDLAARWSA
;
A
#
# COMPACT_ATOMS: atom_id res chain seq x y z
N MET A 1 -21.97 5.38 -5.82
CA MET A 1 -21.40 6.66 -5.34
C MET A 1 -20.53 7.20 -6.48
N ASN A 2 -20.59 8.48 -6.81
CA ASN A 2 -19.75 9.12 -7.81
C ASN A 2 -18.60 9.90 -7.14
N ARG A 3 -17.71 10.51 -7.95
CA ARG A 3 -16.58 11.31 -7.44
C ARG A 3 -17.01 12.45 -6.53
N ASP A 4 -18.02 13.21 -6.94
CA ASP A 4 -18.46 14.41 -6.19
C ASP A 4 -19.01 14.02 -4.82
N ASP A 5 -19.79 12.94 -4.75
CA ASP A 5 -20.29 12.38 -3.48
C ASP A 5 -19.12 12.02 -2.53
N VAL A 6 -18.05 11.40 -3.05
CA VAL A 6 -16.86 11.02 -2.27
C VAL A 6 -16.16 12.26 -1.73
N LEU A 7 -15.87 13.22 -2.61
CA LEU A 7 -15.15 14.44 -2.22
C LEU A 7 -15.95 15.29 -1.23
N GLU A 8 -17.28 15.29 -1.34
CA GLU A 8 -18.15 15.98 -0.38
C GLU A 8 -18.10 15.34 1.00
N ILE A 9 -18.19 14.00 1.09
CA ILE A 9 -18.06 13.25 2.37
C ILE A 9 -16.71 13.55 3.03
N ILE A 10 -15.63 13.54 2.24
CA ILE A 10 -14.28 13.82 2.74
C ILE A 10 -14.20 15.25 3.28
N ARG A 11 -14.68 16.23 2.53
CA ARG A 11 -14.69 17.63 2.93
C ARG A 11 -15.47 17.85 4.22
N GLU A 12 -16.70 17.34 4.31
CA GLU A 12 -17.56 17.49 5.49
C GLU A 12 -16.95 16.85 6.74
N ALA A 13 -16.32 15.66 6.58
CA ALA A 13 -15.65 15.00 7.68
C ALA A 13 -14.47 15.83 8.18
N ARG A 14 -13.61 16.32 7.28
CA ARG A 14 -12.45 17.15 7.62
C ARG A 14 -12.85 18.47 8.26
N ASP A 15 -13.85 19.14 7.73
CA ASP A 15 -14.39 20.38 8.30
C ASP A 15 -14.92 20.18 9.74
N SER A 16 -15.36 18.96 10.05
CA SER A 16 -15.83 18.55 11.38
C SER A 16 -14.72 17.96 12.27
N GLY A 17 -13.46 17.91 11.79
CA GLY A 17 -12.33 17.32 12.51
C GLY A 17 -12.45 15.80 12.70
N LYS A 18 -13.14 15.11 11.79
CA LYS A 18 -13.36 13.66 11.80
C LYS A 18 -12.59 12.99 10.68
N THR A 19 -12.26 11.71 10.87
CA THR A 19 -11.78 10.84 9.79
C THR A 19 -12.90 10.63 8.77
N PRO A 20 -12.64 10.86 7.46
CA PRO A 20 -13.64 10.55 6.44
C PRO A 20 -13.94 9.05 6.41
N ASP A 21 -15.21 8.71 6.46
CA ASP A 21 -15.70 7.32 6.55
C ASP A 21 -16.34 6.90 5.22
N LEU A 22 -15.63 6.06 4.48
CA LEU A 22 -16.07 5.44 3.23
C LEU A 22 -16.09 3.90 3.33
N ARG A 23 -16.19 3.38 4.54
CA ARG A 23 -16.26 1.92 4.77
C ARG A 23 -17.43 1.29 4.02
N TRP A 24 -17.13 0.15 3.39
CA TRP A 24 -18.11 -0.63 2.63
C TRP A 24 -18.74 0.14 1.45
N ALA A 25 -18.20 1.30 1.08
CA ALA A 25 -18.72 2.10 -0.03
C ALA A 25 -18.57 1.35 -1.35
N ASN A 26 -19.58 1.47 -2.21
CA ASN A 26 -19.47 0.99 -3.59
C ASN A 26 -18.91 2.11 -4.46
N LEU A 27 -17.61 2.01 -4.77
CA LEU A 27 -16.80 2.95 -5.54
C LEU A 27 -16.28 2.32 -6.85
N ARG A 28 -16.98 1.28 -7.33
CA ARG A 28 -16.59 0.57 -8.57
C ARG A 28 -16.48 1.54 -9.74
N ARG A 29 -15.33 1.47 -10.44
CA ARG A 29 -15.06 2.24 -11.65
C ARG A 29 -15.20 3.76 -11.48
N VAL A 30 -15.14 4.26 -10.26
CA VAL A 30 -15.18 5.69 -10.02
C VAL A 30 -13.84 6.31 -10.41
N ASP A 31 -13.87 7.51 -10.97
CA ASP A 31 -12.67 8.30 -11.21
C ASP A 31 -12.34 9.09 -9.93
N LEU A 32 -11.31 8.65 -9.22
CA LEU A 32 -10.71 9.31 -8.06
C LEU A 32 -9.26 9.72 -8.36
N SER A 33 -8.91 9.86 -9.63
CA SER A 33 -7.59 10.34 -10.02
C SER A 33 -7.32 11.72 -9.42
N TRP A 34 -6.11 11.91 -8.89
CA TRP A 34 -5.70 13.15 -8.20
C TRP A 34 -6.54 13.50 -6.96
N ALA A 35 -7.34 12.58 -6.44
CA ALA A 35 -8.13 12.85 -5.25
C ALA A 35 -7.25 12.85 -3.99
N ASP A 36 -7.53 13.80 -3.10
CA ASP A 36 -6.98 13.79 -1.76
C ASP A 36 -7.81 12.85 -0.86
N LEU A 37 -7.32 11.61 -0.71
CA LEU A 37 -7.89 10.54 0.11
C LEU A 37 -7.03 10.28 1.37
N HIS A 38 -6.18 11.25 1.76
CA HIS A 38 -5.31 11.14 2.93
C HIS A 38 -6.10 10.79 4.19
N GLY A 39 -5.66 9.74 4.87
CA GLY A 39 -6.26 9.29 6.14
C GLY A 39 -7.71 8.84 6.07
N VAL A 40 -8.23 8.51 4.87
CA VAL A 40 -9.62 8.04 4.71
C VAL A 40 -9.76 6.60 5.19
N ASP A 41 -10.86 6.30 5.88
CA ASP A 41 -11.25 4.93 6.23
C ASP A 41 -12.05 4.31 5.06
N LEU A 42 -11.41 3.42 4.32
CA LEU A 42 -11.94 2.72 3.15
C LEU A 42 -12.21 1.22 3.42
N ARG A 43 -12.15 0.77 4.67
CA ARG A 43 -12.25 -0.66 5.01
C ARG A 43 -13.43 -1.35 4.33
N GLY A 44 -13.12 -2.44 3.64
CA GLY A 44 -14.11 -3.25 2.94
C GLY A 44 -14.82 -2.56 1.77
N ALA A 45 -14.37 -1.39 1.33
CA ALA A 45 -14.94 -0.72 0.18
C ALA A 45 -14.65 -1.49 -1.12
N ASP A 46 -15.52 -1.35 -2.11
CA ASP A 46 -15.34 -1.92 -3.45
C ASP A 46 -14.87 -0.81 -4.41
N LEU A 47 -13.56 -0.77 -4.65
CA LEU A 47 -12.87 0.13 -5.60
C LEU A 47 -12.50 -0.61 -6.90
N SER A 48 -13.14 -1.75 -7.19
CA SER A 48 -12.78 -2.54 -8.37
C SER A 48 -12.92 -1.75 -9.67
N GLY A 49 -11.83 -1.70 -10.43
CA GLY A 49 -11.73 -0.93 -11.67
C GLY A 49 -11.76 0.59 -11.49
N ALA A 50 -11.59 1.11 -10.30
CA ALA A 50 -11.50 2.56 -10.06
C ALA A 50 -10.21 3.14 -10.65
N ASP A 51 -10.28 4.40 -11.05
CA ASP A 51 -9.11 5.20 -11.42
C ASP A 51 -8.62 5.95 -10.18
N LEU A 52 -7.49 5.52 -9.64
CA LEU A 52 -6.82 6.09 -8.47
C LEU A 52 -5.45 6.68 -8.85
N ARG A 53 -5.23 6.95 -10.14
CA ARG A 53 -3.95 7.51 -10.60
C ARG A 53 -3.62 8.80 -9.87
N VAL A 54 -2.42 8.82 -9.29
CA VAL A 54 -1.91 10.01 -8.57
C VAL A 54 -2.85 10.44 -7.41
N ALA A 55 -3.64 9.52 -6.85
CA ALA A 55 -4.42 9.79 -5.66
C ALA A 55 -3.52 9.79 -4.42
N ASP A 56 -3.81 10.66 -3.47
CA ASP A 56 -3.17 10.65 -2.15
C ASP A 56 -3.94 9.69 -1.23
N LEU A 57 -3.38 8.51 -1.00
CA LEU A 57 -3.90 7.48 -0.08
C LEU A 57 -3.03 7.35 1.19
N HIS A 58 -2.13 8.32 1.42
CA HIS A 58 -1.23 8.32 2.57
C HIS A 58 -2.00 8.14 3.89
N GLY A 59 -1.58 7.17 4.69
CA GLY A 59 -2.19 6.88 5.98
C GLY A 59 -3.65 6.41 5.92
N GLY A 60 -4.16 6.08 4.75
CA GLY A 60 -5.51 5.53 4.58
C GLY A 60 -5.63 4.10 5.11
N ASP A 61 -6.80 3.76 5.64
CA ASP A 61 -7.13 2.40 6.05
C ASP A 61 -7.86 1.69 4.91
N LEU A 62 -7.11 0.85 4.16
CA LEU A 62 -7.60 0.07 3.02
C LEU A 62 -7.76 -1.43 3.36
N HIS A 63 -7.88 -1.76 4.65
CA HIS A 63 -8.08 -3.15 5.08
C HIS A 63 -9.26 -3.82 4.37
N GLY A 64 -9.01 -4.93 3.69
CA GLY A 64 -10.04 -5.71 3.01
C GLY A 64 -10.69 -5.02 1.81
N VAL A 65 -10.09 -3.97 1.27
CA VAL A 65 -10.60 -3.25 0.08
C VAL A 65 -10.48 -4.11 -1.18
N ASP A 66 -11.50 -4.08 -2.02
CA ASP A 66 -11.43 -4.69 -3.36
C ASP A 66 -10.88 -3.67 -4.37
N LEU A 67 -9.60 -3.81 -4.72
CA LEU A 67 -8.88 -2.99 -5.71
C LEU A 67 -8.66 -3.72 -7.05
N ARG A 68 -9.41 -4.80 -7.31
CA ARG A 68 -9.23 -5.58 -8.54
C ARG A 68 -9.38 -4.72 -9.78
N GLY A 69 -8.32 -4.71 -10.61
CA GLY A 69 -8.31 -3.94 -11.86
C GLY A 69 -8.33 -2.42 -11.66
N ALA A 70 -8.12 -1.91 -10.46
CA ALA A 70 -7.96 -0.48 -10.22
C ALA A 70 -6.61 0.00 -10.77
N ASP A 71 -6.55 1.27 -11.18
CA ASP A 71 -5.31 1.93 -11.60
C ASP A 71 -4.78 2.80 -10.46
N LEU A 72 -3.71 2.36 -9.82
CA LEU A 72 -3.00 3.03 -8.72
C LEU A 72 -1.69 3.67 -9.20
N SER A 73 -1.48 3.81 -10.50
CA SER A 73 -0.23 4.35 -11.05
C SER A 73 0.06 5.74 -10.49
N GLY A 74 1.19 5.88 -9.80
CA GLY A 74 1.61 7.13 -9.18
C GLY A 74 0.81 7.54 -7.93
N ALA A 75 -0.03 6.67 -7.36
CA ALA A 75 -0.70 6.94 -6.08
C ALA A 75 0.30 6.95 -4.92
N ASP A 76 0.04 7.78 -3.92
CA ASP A 76 0.81 7.79 -2.68
C ASP A 76 0.18 6.81 -1.67
N LEU A 77 0.85 5.70 -1.42
CA LEU A 77 0.42 4.65 -0.49
C LEU A 77 1.26 4.62 0.80
N ARG A 78 2.04 5.66 1.10
CA ARG A 78 2.85 5.70 2.32
C ARG A 78 1.98 5.46 3.55
N VAL A 79 2.41 4.55 4.41
CA VAL A 79 1.72 4.21 5.68
C VAL A 79 0.24 3.80 5.50
N ALA A 80 -0.17 3.45 4.28
CA ALA A 80 -1.52 2.94 4.03
C ALA A 80 -1.64 1.49 4.52
N ASP A 81 -2.74 1.15 5.18
CA ASP A 81 -3.02 -0.24 5.58
C ASP A 81 -3.69 -0.99 4.43
N LEU A 82 -2.93 -1.84 3.75
CA LEU A 82 -3.39 -2.72 2.65
C LEU A 82 -3.64 -4.17 3.11
N TYR A 83 -3.74 -4.41 4.42
CA TYR A 83 -3.99 -5.76 4.92
C TYR A 83 -5.30 -6.32 4.35
N GLU A 84 -5.25 -7.56 3.83
CA GLU A 84 -6.36 -8.21 3.13
C GLU A 84 -6.91 -7.48 1.88
N ALA A 85 -6.32 -6.38 1.42
CA ALA A 85 -6.74 -5.72 0.19
C ALA A 85 -6.50 -6.62 -1.04
N ASN A 86 -7.44 -6.61 -1.99
CA ASN A 86 -7.32 -7.42 -3.21
C ASN A 86 -6.82 -6.56 -4.38
N LEU A 87 -5.54 -6.69 -4.71
CA LEU A 87 -4.85 -5.94 -5.77
C LEU A 87 -4.79 -6.68 -7.12
N CYS A 88 -5.50 -7.81 -7.29
CA CYS A 88 -5.42 -8.63 -8.48
C CYS A 88 -5.78 -7.86 -9.76
N GLY A 89 -4.86 -7.87 -10.74
CA GLY A 89 -5.06 -7.21 -12.03
C GLY A 89 -5.12 -5.69 -11.96
N GLY A 90 -4.78 -5.09 -10.84
CA GLY A 90 -4.58 -3.65 -10.72
C GLY A 90 -3.29 -3.20 -11.41
N LEU A 91 -3.26 -1.94 -11.84
CA LEU A 91 -2.06 -1.30 -12.38
C LEU A 91 -1.41 -0.50 -11.25
N TRP A 92 -0.18 -0.83 -10.90
CA TRP A 92 0.62 -0.11 -9.94
C TRP A 92 2.08 -0.54 -10.04
N ASP A 93 3.00 0.30 -9.60
CA ASP A 93 4.43 0.06 -9.77
C ASP A 93 5.06 -0.73 -8.60
N GLY A 94 4.25 -1.23 -7.68
CA GLY A 94 4.70 -2.01 -6.53
C GLY A 94 4.63 -3.53 -6.75
N LEU A 95 5.04 -4.27 -5.72
CA LEU A 95 5.02 -5.73 -5.67
C LEU A 95 4.26 -6.19 -4.43
N CYS A 96 3.33 -7.12 -4.60
CA CYS A 96 2.61 -7.74 -3.49
C CYS A 96 2.77 -9.25 -3.56
N ILE A 97 3.19 -9.87 -2.45
CA ILE A 97 3.31 -11.31 -2.31
C ILE A 97 2.52 -11.78 -1.10
N ASP A 98 1.54 -12.63 -1.37
CA ASP A 98 0.82 -13.39 -0.36
C ASP A 98 1.44 -14.78 -0.18
N GLY A 99 1.24 -15.38 0.99
CA GLY A 99 1.65 -16.78 1.25
C GLY A 99 2.98 -16.93 2.00
N ILE A 100 3.63 -15.84 2.39
CA ILE A 100 4.70 -15.88 3.40
C ILE A 100 4.03 -15.81 4.77
N HIS A 101 3.31 -16.88 5.10
CA HIS A 101 2.46 -16.94 6.30
C HIS A 101 3.22 -16.62 7.61
N PRO A 102 2.66 -15.77 8.50
CA PRO A 102 1.33 -15.16 8.42
C PRO A 102 1.29 -13.84 7.63
N TYR A 103 2.38 -13.45 6.98
CA TYR A 103 2.54 -12.11 6.41
C TYR A 103 2.06 -11.99 4.97
N ARG A 104 1.46 -10.86 4.66
CA ARG A 104 1.49 -10.26 3.34
C ARG A 104 2.77 -9.43 3.25
N CYS A 105 3.51 -9.54 2.16
CA CYS A 105 4.70 -8.77 1.88
C CYS A 105 4.42 -7.82 0.73
N LEU A 106 4.67 -6.54 0.97
CA LEU A 106 4.42 -5.46 0.02
C LEU A 106 5.70 -4.68 -0.20
N LEU A 107 6.00 -4.34 -1.45
CA LEU A 107 6.98 -3.34 -1.83
C LEU A 107 6.24 -2.25 -2.58
N ALA A 108 6.15 -1.07 -2.02
CA ALA A 108 5.47 0.08 -2.60
C ALA A 108 6.47 1.18 -2.97
N PRO A 109 6.33 1.78 -4.16
CA PRO A 109 7.06 3.00 -4.48
C PRO A 109 6.43 4.17 -3.73
N THR A 110 7.26 5.02 -3.14
CA THR A 110 6.83 6.24 -2.46
C THR A 110 7.68 7.43 -2.94
N PRO A 111 7.25 8.67 -2.72
CA PRO A 111 8.07 9.84 -3.04
C PRO A 111 9.45 9.85 -2.35
N ASP A 112 9.56 9.17 -1.21
CA ASP A 112 10.79 9.12 -0.39
C ASP A 112 11.67 7.89 -0.71
N GLY A 113 11.19 6.98 -1.56
CA GLY A 113 11.89 5.75 -1.92
C GLY A 113 10.97 4.53 -1.91
N TRP A 114 11.58 3.36 -2.02
CA TRP A 114 10.86 2.09 -1.94
C TRP A 114 10.63 1.68 -0.49
N GLU A 115 9.38 1.50 -0.12
CA GLU A 115 8.97 1.04 1.22
C GLU A 115 8.51 -0.42 1.17
N VAL A 116 9.00 -1.21 2.12
CA VAL A 116 8.59 -2.61 2.31
C VAL A 116 7.69 -2.70 3.53
N THR A 117 6.58 -3.42 3.41
CA THR A 117 5.74 -3.80 4.56
C THR A 117 5.68 -5.32 4.67
N VAL A 118 5.87 -5.85 5.87
CA VAL A 118 5.77 -7.28 6.21
C VAL A 118 4.93 -7.42 7.48
N GLY A 119 3.67 -7.76 7.34
CA GLY A 119 2.73 -7.73 8.46
C GLY A 119 2.60 -6.31 9.05
N CYS A 120 2.93 -6.14 10.33
CA CYS A 120 2.91 -4.84 11.01
C CYS A 120 4.26 -4.08 10.95
N TRP A 121 5.29 -4.66 10.33
CA TRP A 121 6.60 -4.02 10.18
C TRP A 121 6.68 -3.29 8.83
N SER A 122 7.27 -2.09 8.82
CA SER A 122 7.62 -1.37 7.59
C SER A 122 9.02 -0.77 7.66
N GLY A 123 9.63 -0.57 6.50
CA GLY A 123 10.96 0.00 6.34
C GLY A 123 11.51 -0.23 4.94
N THR A 124 12.82 -0.09 4.77
CA THR A 124 13.51 -0.34 3.51
C THR A 124 13.88 -1.81 3.34
N VAL A 125 14.17 -2.24 2.10
CA VAL A 125 14.69 -3.60 1.81
C VAL A 125 15.97 -3.87 2.60
N THR A 126 16.85 -2.86 2.76
CA THR A 126 18.09 -2.97 3.52
C THR A 126 17.84 -3.20 5.01
N GLU A 127 16.88 -2.50 5.59
CA GLU A 127 16.48 -2.69 6.99
C GLU A 127 15.84 -4.07 7.20
N LEU A 128 14.99 -4.51 6.26
CA LEU A 128 14.43 -5.87 6.31
C LEU A 128 15.54 -6.93 6.24
N ARG A 129 16.54 -6.79 5.37
CA ARG A 129 17.69 -7.71 5.32
C ARG A 129 18.45 -7.75 6.64
N SER A 130 18.64 -6.60 7.27
CA SER A 130 19.30 -6.51 8.56
C SER A 130 18.50 -7.21 9.67
N LEU A 131 17.17 -7.02 9.66
CA LEU A 131 16.25 -7.70 10.56
C LEU A 131 16.28 -9.22 10.36
N ILE A 132 16.23 -9.69 9.11
CA ILE A 132 16.25 -11.12 8.76
C ILE A 132 17.59 -11.79 9.19
N ALA A 133 18.69 -11.05 9.14
CA ALA A 133 20.00 -11.56 9.57
C ALA A 133 20.13 -11.71 11.10
N SER A 134 19.31 -10.99 11.86
CA SER A 134 19.26 -11.05 13.32
C SER A 134 18.32 -12.16 13.80
N ASP A 135 18.56 -12.68 14.99
CA ASP A 135 17.62 -13.57 15.70
C ASP A 135 16.69 -12.79 16.64
N ASP A 136 16.95 -11.51 16.82
CA ASP A 136 16.20 -10.61 17.69
C ASP A 136 15.41 -9.56 16.88
N GLY A 137 14.32 -9.08 17.45
CA GLY A 137 13.55 -7.96 16.91
C GLY A 137 12.56 -8.33 15.82
N TRP A 138 12.34 -9.62 15.56
CA TRP A 138 11.32 -10.05 14.60
C TRP A 138 9.92 -9.73 15.11
N PRO A 139 9.09 -9.03 14.33
CA PRO A 139 7.72 -8.83 14.69
C PRO A 139 6.99 -10.19 14.68
N GLU A 140 6.28 -10.51 15.75
CA GLU A 140 5.38 -11.66 15.84
C GLU A 140 6.01 -13.05 15.53
N ALA A 141 7.34 -13.19 15.62
CA ALA A 141 8.02 -14.45 15.39
C ALA A 141 9.12 -14.72 16.42
N THR A 142 9.24 -15.97 16.86
CA THR A 142 10.28 -16.43 17.81
C THR A 142 10.78 -17.82 17.43
N GLY A 143 12.04 -18.12 17.74
CA GLY A 143 12.61 -19.47 17.64
C GLY A 143 12.47 -20.13 16.26
N GLU A 144 11.79 -21.27 16.20
CA GLU A 144 11.62 -22.06 14.96
C GLU A 144 10.91 -21.25 13.86
N GLN A 145 9.95 -20.40 14.21
CA GLN A 145 9.23 -19.56 13.26
C GLN A 145 10.17 -18.61 12.49
N ILE A 146 11.19 -18.07 13.13
CA ILE A 146 12.23 -17.26 12.50
C ILE A 146 12.97 -18.09 11.45
N SER A 147 13.36 -19.31 11.82
CA SER A 147 14.11 -20.21 10.94
C SER A 147 13.30 -20.61 9.68
N GLU A 148 11.98 -20.81 9.83
CA GLU A 148 11.09 -21.14 8.72
C GLU A 148 10.84 -19.94 7.79
N ARG A 149 10.68 -18.74 8.35
CA ARG A 149 10.32 -17.53 7.59
C ARG A 149 11.52 -16.86 6.93
N ARG A 150 12.72 -16.99 7.53
CA ARG A 150 13.95 -16.35 7.06
C ARG A 150 14.25 -16.60 5.57
N PRO A 151 14.24 -17.84 5.05
CA PRO A 151 14.53 -18.07 3.64
C PRO A 151 13.48 -17.46 2.71
N LEU A 152 12.21 -17.45 3.12
CA LEU A 152 11.13 -16.86 2.32
C LEU A 152 11.24 -15.34 2.26
N LEU A 153 11.50 -14.68 3.39
CA LEU A 153 11.69 -13.23 3.45
C LEU A 153 13.00 -12.81 2.75
N SER A 154 14.05 -13.64 2.81
CA SER A 154 15.26 -13.40 2.04
C SER A 154 14.99 -13.43 0.54
N ALA A 155 14.25 -14.43 0.04
CA ALA A 155 13.84 -14.52 -1.36
C ALA A 155 12.94 -13.35 -1.76
N PHE A 156 12.06 -12.87 -0.87
CA PHE A 156 11.26 -11.67 -1.10
C PHE A 156 12.15 -10.44 -1.26
N CYS A 157 13.17 -10.25 -0.41
CA CYS A 157 14.13 -9.14 -0.58
C CYS A 157 14.87 -9.20 -1.92
N ASP A 158 15.25 -10.40 -2.38
CA ASP A 158 15.92 -10.58 -3.67
C ASP A 158 14.98 -10.21 -4.83
N LEU A 159 13.70 -10.56 -4.71
CA LEU A 159 12.69 -10.18 -5.68
C LEU A 159 12.41 -8.68 -5.67
N CYS A 160 12.43 -8.03 -4.50
CA CYS A 160 12.35 -6.57 -4.39
C CYS A 160 13.49 -5.89 -5.17
N ASP A 161 14.74 -6.35 -5.01
CA ASP A 161 15.88 -5.78 -5.72
C ASP A 161 15.72 -5.91 -7.25
N VAL A 162 15.23 -7.05 -7.74
CA VAL A 162 14.94 -7.27 -9.15
C VAL A 162 13.82 -6.34 -9.64
N HIS A 163 12.76 -6.21 -8.84
CA HIS A 163 11.62 -5.34 -9.17
C HIS A 163 12.04 -3.88 -9.25
N MET A 164 12.75 -3.37 -8.24
CA MET A 164 13.25 -1.99 -8.21
C MET A 164 14.17 -1.69 -9.41
N ALA A 165 15.04 -2.63 -9.76
CA ALA A 165 15.93 -2.50 -10.92
C ALA A 165 15.18 -2.48 -12.26
N ALA A 166 14.01 -3.12 -12.33
CA ALA A 166 13.16 -3.13 -13.53
C ALA A 166 12.31 -1.86 -13.68
N HIS A 167 12.17 -1.07 -12.60
CA HIS A 167 11.36 0.16 -12.56
C HIS A 167 12.22 1.41 -12.23
N PRO A 168 13.27 1.69 -13.03
CA PRO A 168 14.11 2.87 -12.80
C PRO A 168 13.29 4.15 -13.06
N GLY A 169 13.43 5.14 -12.20
CA GLY A 169 12.76 6.44 -12.36
C GLY A 169 11.38 6.55 -11.72
N VAL A 170 10.76 5.46 -11.27
CA VAL A 170 9.45 5.51 -10.58
C VAL A 170 9.51 6.43 -9.35
N ILE A 171 10.55 6.33 -8.55
CA ILE A 171 10.73 7.16 -7.36
C ILE A 171 10.90 8.64 -7.74
N ASP A 172 11.72 8.94 -8.74
CA ASP A 172 11.95 10.31 -9.20
C ASP A 172 10.65 10.94 -9.74
N ASP A 173 9.85 10.16 -10.47
CA ASP A 173 8.55 10.58 -10.98
C ASP A 173 7.56 10.88 -9.85
N LEU A 174 7.52 10.02 -8.81
CA LEU A 174 6.69 10.23 -7.62
C LEU A 174 7.16 11.43 -6.82
N ALA A 175 8.46 11.55 -6.55
CA ALA A 175 9.03 12.69 -5.84
C ALA A 175 8.72 14.01 -6.56
N ALA A 176 8.83 14.05 -7.89
CA ALA A 176 8.48 15.23 -8.67
C ALA A 176 7.00 15.63 -8.58
N ARG A 177 6.10 14.65 -8.44
CA ARG A 177 4.65 14.88 -8.33
C ARG A 177 4.23 15.34 -6.94
N TRP A 178 4.87 14.81 -5.88
CA TRP A 178 4.47 15.02 -4.49
C TRP A 178 5.38 16.00 -3.71
N SER A 179 6.35 16.65 -4.39
CA SER A 179 7.27 17.64 -3.79
C SER A 179 6.71 19.09 -3.80
N ALA A 180 5.46 19.28 -4.18
CA ALA A 180 4.86 20.61 -4.36
C ALA A 180 4.12 21.09 -3.11
#